data_b3ecc5d07bf2a7470363fc80662138cd
#
_entry.id   b3ecc5d07bf2a7470363fc80662138cd
#
_cell.length_a   1.000
_cell.length_b   1.000
_cell.length_c   1.000
_cell.angle_alpha   90.00
_cell.angle_beta   90.00
_cell.angle_gamma   90.00
#
_symmetry.space_group_name_H-M   'P 1'
#
loop_
_entity.id
_entity.type
_entity.pdbx_description
1 polymer ?
#
loop_
_entity_poly.entity_id
_entity_poly.type
_entity_poly.pdbx_seq_one_letter_code
_entity_poly.pdbx_strand_id
1 'polypeptide(L)'
;ESVEAPDARTVVFRFDKPSALVLANMARADCGGAGIVHKDSLGADGKWAAPIGTGPFKLGEWRKGQFVELVRFADYASRSEPRDGNTGAKQALVEKVRFIVIPDAAAAKAALVSGAVDIVPDLSASDLAELRKHPALGIELAPTMNLNGILFQTKDPLLQDVRIRRAIALAIDSAQIVDAITQGTSKVNNSPIPQASAYHGAVQAKGFTPDLAAARKLLAEAGYKGQPIKLLANRRYQSTFDAAVLAQGMAQQAGIRIEIEVLDWATQLDRYNKGEYQAMSFPYSARLDPALSFEMLTGPKARQPRKVWDSPEAQQLLAEAMVISDRGKRQALIDKLHEKFIEDVPMIVLYNGTDIVGYRKNVSGYKAWATAQPRFWGVRLN
;
A
#
# COMPACT_ATOMS: atom_id res chain seq x y z
N GLU A 1 14.23 -25.66 -8.25
CA GLU A 1 13.35 -24.73 -8.97
C GLU A 1 13.89 -24.48 -10.37
N SER A 2 13.03 -24.55 -11.40
CA SER A 2 13.42 -24.24 -12.79
C SER A 2 12.32 -23.48 -13.54
N VAL A 3 12.75 -22.76 -14.58
CA VAL A 3 11.86 -22.15 -15.57
C VAL A 3 12.28 -22.70 -16.93
N GLU A 4 11.36 -23.33 -17.64
CA GLU A 4 11.61 -24.03 -18.90
C GLU A 4 10.69 -23.46 -19.99
N ALA A 5 11.18 -23.41 -21.22
CA ALA A 5 10.39 -23.07 -22.41
C ALA A 5 10.47 -24.24 -23.39
N PRO A 6 9.63 -25.28 -23.22
CA PRO A 6 9.69 -26.51 -24.05
C PRO A 6 9.30 -26.24 -25.50
N ASP A 7 8.56 -25.19 -25.77
CA ASP A 7 8.18 -24.74 -27.11
C ASP A 7 8.01 -23.21 -27.16
N ALA A 8 7.70 -22.67 -28.33
CA ALA A 8 7.57 -21.22 -28.56
C ALA A 8 6.36 -20.55 -27.87
N ARG A 9 5.48 -21.29 -27.22
CA ARG A 9 4.23 -20.78 -26.62
C ARG A 9 4.03 -21.20 -25.18
N THR A 10 4.91 -22.08 -24.65
CA THR A 10 4.77 -22.66 -23.32
C THR A 10 5.92 -22.24 -22.42
N VAL A 11 5.60 -21.77 -21.22
CA VAL A 11 6.57 -21.58 -20.13
C VAL A 11 6.14 -22.44 -18.95
N VAL A 12 7.08 -23.25 -18.44
CA VAL A 12 6.85 -24.16 -17.31
C VAL A 12 7.65 -23.67 -16.11
N PHE A 13 6.96 -23.36 -15.03
CA PHE A 13 7.58 -23.05 -13.73
C PHE A 13 7.51 -24.30 -12.86
N ARG A 14 8.65 -24.80 -12.42
CA ARG A 14 8.74 -25.93 -11.47
C ARG A 14 9.16 -25.44 -10.11
N PHE A 15 8.44 -25.86 -9.09
CA PHE A 15 8.67 -25.51 -7.71
C PHE A 15 8.97 -26.77 -6.90
N ASP A 16 9.89 -26.69 -5.94
CA ASP A 16 10.23 -27.79 -5.03
C ASP A 16 9.09 -28.09 -4.05
N LYS A 17 8.24 -27.09 -3.78
CA LYS A 17 7.09 -27.21 -2.87
C LYS A 17 5.86 -26.52 -3.49
N PRO A 18 4.65 -26.99 -3.17
CA PRO A 18 3.42 -26.29 -3.55
C PRO A 18 3.44 -24.84 -3.08
N SER A 19 2.93 -23.93 -3.91
CA SER A 19 2.79 -22.52 -3.56
C SER A 19 1.43 -21.98 -4.01
N ALA A 20 0.63 -21.52 -3.08
CA ALA A 20 -0.64 -20.83 -3.36
C ALA A 20 -0.43 -19.38 -3.86
N LEU A 21 0.82 -18.88 -3.84
CA LEU A 21 1.14 -17.47 -4.11
C LEU A 21 1.64 -17.20 -5.53
N VAL A 22 1.89 -18.22 -6.35
CA VAL A 22 2.50 -18.05 -7.68
C VAL A 22 1.73 -17.04 -8.52
N LEU A 23 0.42 -17.24 -8.67
CA LEU A 23 -0.42 -16.34 -9.48
C LEU A 23 -0.55 -14.96 -8.84
N ALA A 24 -0.68 -14.89 -7.52
CA ALA A 24 -0.78 -13.61 -6.80
C ALA A 24 0.52 -12.78 -6.93
N ASN A 25 1.68 -13.45 -6.89
CA ASN A 25 2.97 -12.79 -7.11
C ASN A 25 3.13 -12.31 -8.55
N MET A 26 2.71 -13.11 -9.53
CA MET A 26 2.75 -12.69 -10.95
C MET A 26 1.77 -11.55 -11.24
N ALA A 27 0.62 -11.51 -10.54
CA ALA A 27 -0.41 -10.49 -10.71
C ALA A 27 -0.17 -9.22 -9.89
N ARG A 28 0.96 -9.10 -9.18
CA ARG A 28 1.26 -7.89 -8.39
C ARG A 28 1.27 -6.65 -9.27
N ALA A 29 0.66 -5.59 -8.77
CA ALA A 29 0.55 -4.30 -9.47
C ALA A 29 1.68 -3.31 -9.07
N ASP A 30 2.53 -3.67 -8.11
CA ASP A 30 3.70 -2.89 -7.69
C ASP A 30 4.98 -3.31 -8.45
N CYS A 31 6.12 -2.76 -8.06
CA CYS A 31 7.42 -3.04 -8.69
C CYS A 31 7.86 -4.52 -8.66
N GLY A 32 7.16 -5.37 -7.91
CA GLY A 32 7.40 -6.81 -7.86
C GLY A 32 6.55 -7.63 -8.82
N GLY A 33 5.71 -6.99 -9.66
CA GLY A 33 4.87 -7.68 -10.64
C GLY A 33 5.64 -8.20 -11.84
N ALA A 34 5.16 -9.31 -12.42
CA ALA A 34 5.73 -9.90 -13.61
C ALA A 34 5.16 -9.23 -14.88
N GLY A 35 5.94 -8.35 -15.49
CA GLY A 35 5.63 -7.81 -16.82
C GLY A 35 6.15 -8.75 -17.92
N ILE A 36 5.32 -9.02 -18.94
CA ILE A 36 5.78 -9.70 -20.15
C ILE A 36 6.38 -8.66 -21.08
N VAL A 37 7.66 -8.82 -21.41
CA VAL A 37 8.40 -7.91 -22.27
C VAL A 37 8.89 -8.63 -23.52
N HIS A 38 9.04 -7.91 -24.63
CA HIS A 38 9.64 -8.45 -25.84
C HIS A 38 11.15 -8.65 -25.66
N LYS A 39 11.75 -9.63 -26.37
CA LYS A 39 13.20 -9.87 -26.32
C LYS A 39 14.02 -8.62 -26.63
N ASP A 40 13.56 -7.78 -27.56
CA ASP A 40 14.24 -6.55 -27.94
C ASP A 40 14.14 -5.43 -26.87
N SER A 41 13.47 -5.69 -25.75
CA SER A 41 13.56 -4.86 -24.54
C SER A 41 14.92 -4.95 -23.86
N LEU A 42 15.70 -5.98 -24.21
CA LEU A 42 17.08 -6.17 -23.74
C LEU A 42 18.05 -5.87 -24.87
N GLY A 43 19.12 -5.15 -24.57
CA GLY A 43 20.24 -4.96 -25.49
C GLY A 43 21.08 -6.23 -25.65
N ALA A 44 22.04 -6.18 -26.56
CA ALA A 44 22.96 -7.29 -26.81
C ALA A 44 23.80 -7.69 -25.58
N ASP A 45 23.96 -6.76 -24.63
CA ASP A 45 24.62 -6.96 -23.33
C ASP A 45 23.68 -7.51 -22.23
N GLY A 46 22.45 -7.87 -22.58
CA GLY A 46 21.42 -8.37 -21.65
C GLY A 46 20.83 -7.30 -20.73
N LYS A 47 21.19 -6.03 -20.88
CA LYS A 47 20.66 -4.93 -20.08
C LYS A 47 19.39 -4.36 -20.69
N TRP A 48 18.59 -3.74 -19.84
CA TRP A 48 17.36 -3.06 -20.25
C TRP A 48 17.66 -1.94 -21.26
N ALA A 49 17.04 -1.99 -22.44
CA ALA A 49 17.20 -1.02 -23.52
C ALA A 49 15.92 -0.18 -23.72
N ALA A 50 14.76 -0.82 -23.83
CA ALA A 50 13.49 -0.12 -24.08
C ALA A 50 12.29 -0.91 -23.55
N PRO A 51 11.21 -0.23 -23.10
CA PRO A 51 9.97 -0.89 -22.67
C PRO A 51 9.16 -1.30 -23.89
N ILE A 52 9.23 -2.56 -24.29
CA ILE A 52 8.39 -3.17 -25.32
C ILE A 52 7.52 -4.23 -24.64
N GLY A 53 6.28 -3.87 -24.35
CA GLY A 53 5.33 -4.73 -23.63
C GLY A 53 4.21 -5.25 -24.55
N THR A 54 3.16 -5.78 -23.91
CA THR A 54 1.99 -6.38 -24.58
C THR A 54 0.73 -5.52 -24.42
N GLY A 55 0.86 -4.23 -24.14
CA GLY A 55 -0.24 -3.31 -23.90
C GLY A 55 -0.74 -2.57 -25.14
N PRO A 56 -1.85 -1.81 -25.02
CA PRO A 56 -2.46 -1.05 -26.11
C PRO A 56 -1.76 0.27 -26.42
N PHE A 57 -0.71 0.62 -25.69
CA PHE A 57 0.11 1.80 -25.89
C PHE A 57 1.58 1.42 -26.02
N LYS A 58 2.34 2.21 -26.80
CA LYS A 58 3.80 2.16 -26.94
C LYS A 58 4.42 3.36 -26.24
N LEU A 59 5.68 3.24 -25.80
CA LEU A 59 6.43 4.40 -25.36
C LEU A 59 6.60 5.37 -26.54
N GLY A 60 6.22 6.62 -26.31
CA GLY A 60 6.53 7.77 -27.16
C GLY A 60 7.77 8.50 -26.63
N GLU A 61 7.67 9.78 -26.39
CA GLU A 61 8.75 10.59 -25.87
C GLU A 61 8.87 10.41 -24.33
N TRP A 62 10.10 10.28 -23.84
CA TRP A 62 10.40 10.30 -22.41
C TRP A 62 11.41 11.40 -22.11
N ARG A 63 10.94 12.45 -21.45
CA ARG A 63 11.79 13.51 -20.88
C ARG A 63 11.93 13.30 -19.38
N LYS A 64 13.08 12.81 -18.95
CA LYS A 64 13.35 12.52 -17.53
C LYS A 64 13.09 13.77 -16.67
N GLY A 65 12.34 13.59 -15.59
CA GLY A 65 11.94 14.66 -14.67
C GLY A 65 10.85 15.61 -15.18
N GLN A 66 10.36 15.44 -16.42
CA GLN A 66 9.32 16.28 -17.01
C GLN A 66 8.06 15.48 -17.35
N PHE A 67 8.16 14.51 -18.25
CA PHE A 67 7.01 13.67 -18.62
C PHE A 67 7.42 12.36 -19.28
N VAL A 68 6.47 11.41 -19.28
CA VAL A 68 6.47 10.21 -20.11
C VAL A 68 5.24 10.25 -21.02
N GLU A 69 5.43 10.13 -22.33
CA GLU A 69 4.34 10.04 -23.31
C GLU A 69 4.18 8.59 -23.76
N LEU A 70 2.94 8.13 -23.80
CA LEU A 70 2.51 6.89 -24.42
C LEU A 70 1.68 7.21 -25.66
N VAL A 71 1.91 6.49 -26.76
CA VAL A 71 1.15 6.63 -28.01
C VAL A 71 0.37 5.36 -28.30
N ARG A 72 -0.81 5.50 -28.89
CA ARG A 72 -1.66 4.36 -29.26
C ARG A 72 -0.91 3.37 -30.14
N PHE A 73 -1.01 2.09 -29.82
CA PHE A 73 -0.57 1.02 -30.69
C PHE A 73 -1.71 0.59 -31.61
N ALA A 74 -1.64 1.02 -32.88
CA ALA A 74 -2.72 0.80 -33.84
C ALA A 74 -3.01 -0.68 -34.12
N ASP A 75 -1.96 -1.51 -34.13
CA ASP A 75 -2.08 -2.96 -34.42
C ASP A 75 -2.39 -3.80 -33.17
N TYR A 76 -2.72 -3.15 -32.04
CA TYR A 76 -3.05 -3.88 -30.81
C TYR A 76 -4.39 -4.61 -30.95
N ALA A 77 -4.36 -5.94 -30.86
CA ALA A 77 -5.55 -6.78 -30.81
C ALA A 77 -6.12 -6.83 -29.39
N SER A 78 -7.16 -6.05 -29.13
CA SER A 78 -7.88 -6.10 -27.86
C SER A 78 -8.63 -7.41 -27.70
N ARG A 79 -8.63 -7.98 -26.49
CA ARG A 79 -9.48 -9.13 -26.16
C ARG A 79 -10.95 -8.73 -26.20
N SER A 80 -11.83 -9.72 -26.38
CA SER A 80 -13.28 -9.52 -26.45
C SER A 80 -13.97 -9.56 -25.08
N GLU A 81 -13.34 -10.18 -24.08
CA GLU A 81 -13.92 -10.32 -22.75
C GLU A 81 -14.06 -8.97 -22.06
N PRO A 82 -15.06 -8.79 -21.17
CA PRO A 82 -15.22 -7.57 -20.41
C PRO A 82 -13.94 -7.15 -19.70
N ARG A 83 -13.71 -5.84 -19.64
CA ARG A 83 -12.58 -5.26 -18.94
C ARG A 83 -12.69 -5.52 -17.43
N ASP A 84 -11.66 -6.13 -16.86
CA ASP A 84 -11.51 -6.30 -15.41
C ASP A 84 -10.05 -6.08 -15.00
N GLY A 85 -9.79 -5.07 -14.18
CA GLY A 85 -8.44 -4.72 -13.75
C GLY A 85 -7.48 -4.57 -14.94
N ASN A 86 -6.41 -5.35 -14.94
CA ASN A 86 -5.41 -5.45 -16.00
C ASN A 86 -5.74 -6.52 -17.05
N THR A 87 -6.93 -7.11 -17.04
CA THR A 87 -7.38 -8.15 -17.96
C THR A 87 -8.53 -7.69 -18.85
N GLY A 88 -8.93 -8.55 -19.81
CA GLY A 88 -10.04 -8.30 -20.74
C GLY A 88 -9.74 -7.24 -21.78
N ALA A 89 -10.77 -6.59 -22.27
CA ALA A 89 -10.71 -5.59 -23.34
C ALA A 89 -9.90 -4.35 -22.91
N LYS A 90 -8.81 -4.06 -23.63
CA LYS A 90 -7.95 -2.89 -23.41
C LYS A 90 -7.89 -2.04 -24.68
N GLN A 91 -8.92 -1.27 -24.95
CA GLN A 91 -8.98 -0.42 -26.14
C GLN A 91 -8.37 0.95 -25.85
N ALA A 92 -7.32 1.32 -26.59
CA ALA A 92 -6.78 2.68 -26.59
C ALA A 92 -7.72 3.56 -27.44
N LEU A 93 -8.51 4.41 -26.79
CA LEU A 93 -9.48 5.29 -27.44
C LEU A 93 -9.00 6.74 -27.57
N VAL A 94 -7.84 7.04 -26.98
CA VAL A 94 -7.10 8.30 -27.14
C VAL A 94 -5.81 8.03 -27.91
N GLU A 95 -5.34 9.01 -28.68
CA GLU A 95 -4.10 8.88 -29.46
C GLU A 95 -2.86 8.86 -28.57
N LYS A 96 -2.90 9.64 -27.48
CA LYS A 96 -1.76 9.86 -26.58
C LYS A 96 -2.21 9.94 -25.13
N VAL A 97 -1.33 9.47 -24.23
CA VAL A 97 -1.41 9.68 -22.80
C VAL A 97 -0.07 10.26 -22.37
N ARG A 98 -0.09 11.38 -21.66
CA ARG A 98 1.14 12.00 -21.14
C ARG A 98 1.10 12.07 -19.63
N PHE A 99 2.03 11.40 -18.96
CA PHE A 99 2.24 11.50 -17.53
C PHE A 99 3.20 12.66 -17.26
N ILE A 100 2.68 13.75 -16.75
CA ILE A 100 3.43 14.98 -16.47
C ILE A 100 3.90 14.94 -15.01
N VAL A 101 5.18 15.23 -14.77
CA VAL A 101 5.75 15.29 -13.42
C VAL A 101 5.43 16.65 -12.81
N ILE A 102 4.55 16.67 -11.81
CA ILE A 102 4.21 17.86 -11.02
C ILE A 102 4.47 17.52 -9.55
N PRO A 103 5.63 17.89 -8.98
CA PRO A 103 6.03 17.46 -7.64
C PRO A 103 5.19 18.05 -6.51
N ASP A 104 4.61 19.23 -6.71
CA ASP A 104 3.82 19.95 -5.71
C ASP A 104 2.33 19.65 -5.87
N ALA A 105 1.67 19.24 -4.79
CA ALA A 105 0.26 18.85 -4.79
C ALA A 105 -0.68 20.03 -5.10
N ALA A 106 -0.35 21.25 -4.61
CA ALA A 106 -1.16 22.43 -4.89
C ALA A 106 -1.03 22.85 -6.36
N ALA A 107 0.18 22.74 -6.94
CA ALA A 107 0.40 22.94 -8.37
C ALA A 107 -0.35 21.91 -9.22
N ALA A 108 -0.38 20.64 -8.81
CA ALA A 108 -1.15 19.59 -9.51
C ALA A 108 -2.66 19.89 -9.48
N LYS A 109 -3.21 20.29 -8.31
CA LYS A 109 -4.59 20.76 -8.19
C LYS A 109 -4.87 21.95 -9.12
N ALA A 110 -4.01 22.96 -9.10
CA ALA A 110 -4.15 24.15 -9.96
C ALA A 110 -4.11 23.78 -11.47
N ALA A 111 -3.25 22.86 -11.86
CA ALA A 111 -3.18 22.37 -13.24
C ALA A 111 -4.47 21.66 -13.68
N LEU A 112 -5.11 20.88 -12.79
CA LEU A 112 -6.41 20.26 -13.05
C LEU A 112 -7.52 21.34 -13.21
N VAL A 113 -7.58 22.29 -12.29
CA VAL A 113 -8.59 23.37 -12.29
C VAL A 113 -8.47 24.22 -13.53
N SER A 114 -7.26 24.60 -13.95
CA SER A 114 -6.99 25.40 -15.15
C SER A 114 -7.19 24.61 -16.46
N GLY A 115 -7.16 23.30 -16.41
CA GLY A 115 -7.21 22.43 -17.60
C GLY A 115 -5.86 22.20 -18.26
N ALA A 116 -4.77 22.49 -17.60
CA ALA A 116 -3.42 22.12 -18.07
C ALA A 116 -3.19 20.60 -18.02
N VAL A 117 -3.94 19.88 -17.18
CA VAL A 117 -4.01 18.42 -17.16
C VAL A 117 -5.46 17.96 -17.06
N ASP A 118 -5.72 16.75 -17.55
CA ASP A 118 -7.09 16.20 -17.61
C ASP A 118 -7.44 15.35 -16.39
N ILE A 119 -6.46 14.70 -15.76
CA ILE A 119 -6.63 13.79 -14.62
C ILE A 119 -5.51 14.04 -13.63
N VAL A 120 -5.85 14.13 -12.35
CA VAL A 120 -4.89 14.15 -11.23
C VAL A 120 -5.29 13.06 -10.23
N PRO A 121 -4.49 12.01 -10.06
CA PRO A 121 -4.67 11.04 -8.98
C PRO A 121 -4.14 11.61 -7.66
N ASP A 122 -4.46 10.93 -6.54
CA ASP A 122 -3.90 11.19 -5.20
C ASP A 122 -4.10 12.64 -4.71
N LEU A 123 -5.29 13.21 -4.98
CA LEU A 123 -5.67 14.50 -4.45
C LEU A 123 -5.86 14.45 -2.93
N SER A 124 -5.63 15.58 -2.25
CA SER A 124 -5.85 15.68 -0.81
C SER A 124 -7.34 15.61 -0.44
N ALA A 125 -7.67 14.90 0.64
CA ALA A 125 -9.01 14.88 1.20
C ALA A 125 -9.49 16.30 1.60
N SER A 126 -8.57 17.19 2.02
CA SER A 126 -8.88 18.57 2.35
C SER A 126 -9.42 19.39 1.18
N ASP A 127 -9.09 19.01 -0.05
CA ASP A 127 -9.53 19.71 -1.26
C ASP A 127 -10.90 19.26 -1.77
N LEU A 128 -11.44 18.14 -1.26
CA LEU A 128 -12.67 17.53 -1.78
C LEU A 128 -13.88 18.46 -1.77
N ALA A 129 -14.07 19.20 -0.69
CA ALA A 129 -15.23 20.10 -0.54
C ALA A 129 -15.23 21.23 -1.58
N GLU A 130 -14.04 21.73 -1.95
CA GLU A 130 -13.85 22.73 -3.00
C GLU A 130 -14.02 22.10 -4.39
N LEU A 131 -13.29 21.02 -4.68
CA LEU A 131 -13.24 20.42 -6.02
C LEU A 131 -14.58 19.83 -6.46
N ARG A 132 -15.40 19.28 -5.55
CA ARG A 132 -16.74 18.80 -5.85
C ARG A 132 -17.71 19.89 -6.33
N LYS A 133 -17.48 21.14 -5.95
CA LYS A 133 -18.29 22.28 -6.37
C LYS A 133 -17.86 22.84 -7.74
N HIS A 134 -16.70 22.44 -8.25
CA HIS A 134 -16.18 22.97 -9.49
C HIS A 134 -16.96 22.42 -10.71
N PRO A 135 -17.55 23.30 -11.55
CA PRO A 135 -18.50 22.87 -12.60
C PRO A 135 -17.87 21.98 -13.66
N ALA A 136 -16.57 22.14 -13.96
CA ALA A 136 -15.86 21.40 -14.99
C ALA A 136 -15.19 20.10 -14.50
N LEU A 137 -15.23 19.80 -13.18
CA LEU A 137 -14.53 18.66 -12.62
C LEU A 137 -15.47 17.56 -12.14
N GLY A 138 -15.02 16.31 -12.28
CA GLY A 138 -15.54 15.13 -11.62
C GLY A 138 -14.52 14.60 -10.60
N ILE A 139 -15.03 13.99 -9.53
CA ILE A 139 -14.22 13.35 -8.49
C ILE A 139 -14.63 11.89 -8.38
N GLU A 140 -13.66 10.99 -8.39
CA GLU A 140 -13.85 9.58 -8.11
C GLU A 140 -13.08 9.20 -6.84
N LEU A 141 -13.70 8.41 -5.98
CA LEU A 141 -13.10 7.86 -4.78
C LEU A 141 -12.98 6.35 -4.95
N ALA A 142 -11.79 5.82 -4.88
CA ALA A 142 -11.54 4.39 -4.93
C ALA A 142 -10.84 3.92 -3.65
N PRO A 143 -11.50 3.12 -2.79
CA PRO A 143 -10.81 2.48 -1.67
C PRO A 143 -9.62 1.67 -2.16
N THR A 144 -8.45 1.89 -1.55
CA THR A 144 -7.21 1.20 -1.93
C THR A 144 -6.95 -0.02 -1.04
N MET A 145 -5.99 -0.84 -1.45
CA MET A 145 -5.44 -1.94 -0.65
C MET A 145 -4.11 -1.57 0.01
N ASN A 146 -3.72 -0.30 -0.03
CA ASN A 146 -2.55 0.20 0.70
C ASN A 146 -2.76 0.04 2.20
N LEU A 147 -1.68 -0.07 2.96
CA LEU A 147 -1.75 -0.20 4.41
C LEU A 147 -0.99 0.93 5.07
N ASN A 148 -1.65 1.67 5.94
CA ASN A 148 -1.04 2.74 6.73
C ASN A 148 -1.10 2.40 8.21
N GLY A 149 -0.01 2.65 8.93
CA GLY A 149 0.04 2.35 10.36
C GLY A 149 1.32 2.78 11.04
N ILE A 150 1.41 2.46 12.31
CA ILE A 150 2.56 2.75 13.18
C ILE A 150 3.26 1.42 13.49
N LEU A 151 4.47 1.26 13.01
CA LEU A 151 5.33 0.10 13.21
C LEU A 151 6.07 0.21 14.53
N PHE A 152 6.32 -0.93 15.18
CA PHE A 152 7.17 -1.03 16.35
C PHE A 152 8.38 -1.92 16.09
N GLN A 153 9.56 -1.48 16.52
CA GLN A 153 10.74 -2.33 16.53
C GLN A 153 10.67 -3.26 17.74
N THR A 154 10.22 -4.49 17.53
CA THR A 154 10.03 -5.48 18.61
C THR A 154 11.33 -6.02 19.22
N LYS A 155 12.50 -5.60 18.73
CA LYS A 155 13.82 -5.87 19.33
C LYS A 155 14.42 -4.64 20.03
N ASP A 156 13.73 -3.49 19.99
CA ASP A 156 14.15 -2.31 20.76
C ASP A 156 14.08 -2.61 22.27
N PRO A 157 15.06 -2.16 23.09
CA PRO A 157 15.09 -2.47 24.53
C PRO A 157 13.83 -2.06 25.30
N LEU A 158 13.13 -1.00 24.86
CA LEU A 158 11.88 -0.55 25.47
C LEU A 158 10.68 -1.25 24.82
N LEU A 159 10.62 -1.24 23.49
CA LEU A 159 9.45 -1.73 22.76
C LEU A 159 9.44 -3.26 22.56
N GLN A 160 10.44 -4.03 23.02
CA GLN A 160 10.35 -5.49 23.09
C GLN A 160 9.27 -5.95 24.09
N ASP A 161 8.97 -5.14 25.12
CA ASP A 161 7.89 -5.41 26.06
C ASP A 161 6.53 -5.17 25.38
N VAL A 162 5.78 -6.25 25.19
CA VAL A 162 4.44 -6.19 24.56
C VAL A 162 3.45 -5.32 25.33
N ARG A 163 3.62 -5.20 26.66
CA ARG A 163 2.75 -4.37 27.51
C ARG A 163 2.86 -2.90 27.13
N ILE A 164 4.06 -2.42 26.80
CA ILE A 164 4.28 -1.03 26.34
C ILE A 164 3.66 -0.83 24.98
N ARG A 165 3.85 -1.74 24.02
CA ARG A 165 3.22 -1.63 22.69
C ARG A 165 1.69 -1.65 22.77
N ARG A 166 1.15 -2.54 23.64
CA ARG A 166 -0.31 -2.61 23.89
C ARG A 166 -0.84 -1.35 24.58
N ALA A 167 -0.08 -0.78 25.52
CA ALA A 167 -0.43 0.50 26.15
C ALA A 167 -0.52 1.63 25.10
N ILE A 168 0.44 1.69 24.16
CA ILE A 168 0.39 2.65 23.05
C ILE A 168 -0.88 2.41 22.21
N ALA A 169 -1.18 1.16 21.86
CA ALA A 169 -2.36 0.83 21.06
C ALA A 169 -3.69 1.19 21.76
N LEU A 170 -3.77 1.04 23.09
CA LEU A 170 -4.94 1.43 23.89
C LEU A 170 -5.02 2.95 24.14
N ALA A 171 -3.92 3.67 24.02
CA ALA A 171 -3.90 5.12 24.17
C ALA A 171 -4.32 5.86 22.88
N ILE A 172 -4.31 5.17 21.72
CA ILE A 172 -4.57 5.75 20.40
C ILE A 172 -5.99 5.41 19.95
N ASP A 173 -6.79 6.44 19.68
CA ASP A 173 -8.08 6.31 18.98
C ASP A 173 -7.84 6.32 17.48
N SER A 174 -7.72 5.12 16.89
CA SER A 174 -7.52 4.95 15.46
C SER A 174 -8.69 5.53 14.64
N ALA A 175 -9.93 5.49 15.15
CA ALA A 175 -11.09 6.03 14.44
C ALA A 175 -11.01 7.54 14.34
N GLN A 176 -10.66 8.21 15.44
CA GLN A 176 -10.49 9.66 15.45
C GLN A 176 -9.32 10.10 14.55
N ILE A 177 -8.20 9.37 14.56
CA ILE A 177 -7.07 9.68 13.65
C ILE A 177 -7.52 9.54 12.20
N VAL A 178 -8.13 8.41 11.83
CA VAL A 178 -8.52 8.15 10.43
C VAL A 178 -9.54 9.16 9.94
N ASP A 179 -10.55 9.50 10.74
CA ASP A 179 -11.53 10.51 10.38
C ASP A 179 -10.88 11.88 10.16
N ALA A 180 -10.02 12.29 11.08
CA ALA A 180 -9.33 13.59 11.00
C ALA A 180 -8.43 13.72 9.75
N ILE A 181 -7.64 12.69 9.42
CA ILE A 181 -6.69 12.76 8.28
C ILE A 181 -7.33 12.44 6.93
N THR A 182 -8.44 11.72 6.91
CA THR A 182 -9.10 11.31 5.65
C THR A 182 -10.42 12.05 5.39
N GLN A 183 -10.88 12.88 6.33
CA GLN A 183 -12.16 13.59 6.26
C GLN A 183 -13.33 12.66 5.86
N GLY A 184 -13.37 11.48 6.47
CA GLY A 184 -14.42 10.48 6.25
C GLY A 184 -14.31 9.71 4.93
N THR A 185 -13.25 9.89 4.13
CA THR A 185 -13.08 9.15 2.86
C THR A 185 -12.56 7.72 3.07
N SER A 186 -12.00 7.42 4.24
CA SER A 186 -11.52 6.08 4.59
C SER A 186 -12.12 5.62 5.93
N LYS A 187 -12.08 4.31 6.16
CA LYS A 187 -12.50 3.68 7.41
C LYS A 187 -11.33 3.03 8.10
N VAL A 188 -11.40 2.91 9.42
CA VAL A 188 -10.42 2.16 10.21
C VAL A 188 -10.32 0.74 9.72
N ASN A 189 -9.09 0.26 9.58
CA ASN A 189 -8.77 -1.15 9.43
C ASN A 189 -7.80 -1.56 10.55
N ASN A 190 -8.08 -2.68 11.20
CA ASN A 190 -7.27 -3.21 12.31
C ASN A 190 -6.34 -4.35 11.88
N SER A 191 -6.35 -4.70 10.60
CA SER A 191 -5.65 -5.88 10.06
C SER A 191 -4.67 -5.51 8.96
N PRO A 192 -3.54 -6.24 8.84
CA PRO A 192 -2.72 -6.19 7.64
C PRO A 192 -3.48 -6.54 6.36
N ILE A 193 -4.61 -7.26 6.48
CA ILE A 193 -5.47 -7.63 5.36
C ILE A 193 -6.36 -6.44 5.00
N PRO A 194 -6.34 -5.96 3.73
CA PRO A 194 -7.20 -4.86 3.30
C PRO A 194 -8.69 -5.20 3.42
N GLN A 195 -9.50 -4.21 3.77
CA GLN A 195 -10.96 -4.36 3.87
C GLN A 195 -11.62 -4.82 2.57
N ALA A 196 -11.03 -4.51 1.42
CA ALA A 196 -11.49 -4.98 0.10
C ALA A 196 -11.13 -6.45 -0.19
N SER A 197 -10.33 -7.10 0.66
CA SER A 197 -9.95 -8.51 0.48
C SER A 197 -11.11 -9.43 0.83
N ALA A 198 -11.29 -10.49 0.03
CA ALA A 198 -12.25 -11.55 0.34
C ALA A 198 -11.93 -12.32 1.64
N TYR A 199 -10.74 -12.14 2.21
CA TYR A 199 -10.30 -12.72 3.47
C TYR A 199 -10.49 -11.78 4.67
N HIS A 200 -11.02 -10.57 4.45
CA HIS A 200 -11.34 -9.66 5.54
C HIS A 200 -12.75 -9.95 6.08
N GLY A 201 -12.83 -10.40 7.32
CA GLY A 201 -14.08 -10.75 7.98
C GLY A 201 -14.16 -10.19 9.40
N ALA A 202 -15.06 -10.75 10.19
CA ALA A 202 -15.29 -10.33 11.58
C ALA A 202 -14.05 -10.46 12.47
N VAL A 203 -13.18 -11.44 12.20
CA VAL A 203 -11.91 -11.61 12.94
C VAL A 203 -10.97 -10.44 12.62
N GLN A 204 -10.78 -10.10 11.35
CA GLN A 204 -9.92 -9.00 10.92
C GLN A 204 -10.42 -7.62 11.33
N ALA A 205 -11.70 -7.49 11.60
CA ALA A 205 -12.29 -6.25 12.13
C ALA A 205 -11.96 -6.01 13.62
N LYS A 206 -11.56 -7.07 14.37
CA LYS A 206 -11.15 -6.93 15.78
C LYS A 206 -9.87 -6.10 15.88
N GLY A 207 -9.82 -5.19 16.84
CA GLY A 207 -8.68 -4.31 17.10
C GLY A 207 -8.68 -3.80 18.53
N PHE A 208 -8.00 -2.70 18.75
CA PHE A 208 -7.94 -2.07 20.06
C PHE A 208 -9.06 -1.04 20.22
N THR A 209 -9.75 -1.09 21.35
CA THR A 209 -10.64 -0.03 21.79
C THR A 209 -9.87 0.90 22.72
N PRO A 210 -9.90 2.23 22.52
CA PRO A 210 -9.19 3.17 23.36
C PRO A 210 -9.58 3.02 24.84
N ASP A 211 -8.57 2.87 25.70
CA ASP A 211 -8.71 2.77 27.16
C ASP A 211 -7.46 3.32 27.86
N LEU A 212 -7.52 4.58 28.23
CA LEU A 212 -6.41 5.27 28.91
C LEU A 212 -6.10 4.69 30.29
N ALA A 213 -7.11 4.15 30.99
CA ALA A 213 -6.90 3.56 32.30
C ALA A 213 -6.13 2.23 32.20
N ALA A 214 -6.55 1.37 31.27
CA ALA A 214 -5.84 0.14 30.96
C ALA A 214 -4.42 0.41 30.42
N ALA A 215 -4.25 1.43 29.57
CA ALA A 215 -2.93 1.85 29.07
C ALA A 215 -1.99 2.22 30.23
N ARG A 216 -2.42 3.09 31.14
CA ARG A 216 -1.62 3.49 32.31
C ARG A 216 -1.28 2.30 33.23
N LYS A 217 -2.20 1.39 33.42
CA LYS A 217 -1.98 0.17 34.21
C LYS A 217 -0.87 -0.68 33.58
N LEU A 218 -0.94 -0.94 32.27
CA LEU A 218 0.10 -1.71 31.57
C LEU A 218 1.47 -1.02 31.61
N LEU A 219 1.54 0.31 31.50
CA LEU A 219 2.78 1.07 31.63
C LEU A 219 3.40 0.93 33.03
N ALA A 220 2.57 1.00 34.08
CA ALA A 220 3.03 0.80 35.44
C ALA A 220 3.56 -0.63 35.68
N GLU A 221 2.84 -1.64 35.19
CA GLU A 221 3.25 -3.05 35.25
C GLU A 221 4.54 -3.32 34.47
N ALA A 222 4.75 -2.62 33.34
CA ALA A 222 5.98 -2.69 32.53
C ALA A 222 7.14 -1.87 33.10
N GLY A 223 6.91 -1.08 34.18
CA GLY A 223 7.93 -0.22 34.78
C GLY A 223 8.34 0.97 33.89
N TYR A 224 7.45 1.43 33.00
CA TYR A 224 7.70 2.60 32.17
C TYR A 224 7.77 3.88 33.01
N LYS A 225 8.85 4.67 32.85
CA LYS A 225 9.14 5.88 33.62
C LYS A 225 9.20 7.15 32.79
N GLY A 226 8.52 7.16 31.63
CA GLY A 226 8.53 8.32 30.73
C GLY A 226 9.74 8.36 29.78
N GLN A 227 10.39 7.24 29.52
CA GLN A 227 11.46 7.17 28.52
C GLN A 227 10.88 7.56 27.15
N PRO A 228 11.56 8.44 26.37
CA PRO A 228 11.07 8.86 25.09
C PRO A 228 11.09 7.72 24.09
N ILE A 229 10.03 7.65 23.28
CA ILE A 229 9.92 6.74 22.13
C ILE A 229 10.05 7.57 20.87
N LYS A 230 11.10 7.34 20.08
CA LYS A 230 11.29 8.00 18.79
C LYS A 230 10.36 7.42 17.75
N LEU A 231 9.52 8.28 17.17
CA LEU A 231 8.60 7.97 16.08
C LEU A 231 9.09 8.62 14.79
N LEU A 232 9.61 7.82 13.86
CA LEU A 232 10.06 8.32 12.57
C LEU A 232 8.85 8.63 11.68
N ALA A 233 8.88 9.76 11.00
CA ALA A 233 7.86 10.19 10.05
C ALA A 233 8.48 10.99 8.89
N ASN A 234 7.74 11.16 7.79
CA ASN A 234 8.14 12.00 6.67
C ASN A 234 6.98 12.87 6.20
N ARG A 235 7.27 13.98 5.53
CA ARG A 235 6.25 14.91 4.99
C ARG A 235 5.92 14.62 3.51
N ARG A 236 6.58 13.68 2.86
CA ARG A 236 6.21 13.27 1.50
C ARG A 236 4.81 12.65 1.47
N TYR A 237 4.49 11.87 2.50
CA TYR A 237 3.16 11.30 2.71
C TYR A 237 2.50 12.02 3.88
N GLN A 238 1.86 13.16 3.60
CA GLN A 238 1.33 14.06 4.63
C GLN A 238 0.41 13.34 5.62
N SER A 239 -0.45 12.46 5.14
CA SER A 239 -1.37 11.69 6.00
C SER A 239 -0.64 10.80 7.03
N THR A 240 0.54 10.27 6.70
CA THR A 240 1.34 9.49 7.67
C THR A 240 2.01 10.37 8.70
N PHE A 241 2.41 11.59 8.30
CA PHE A 241 2.93 12.59 9.23
C PHE A 241 1.85 13.07 10.21
N ASP A 242 0.68 13.40 9.69
CA ASP A 242 -0.45 13.86 10.51
C ASP A 242 -0.91 12.77 11.48
N ALA A 243 -0.93 11.51 11.04
CA ALA A 243 -1.21 10.37 11.92
C ALA A 243 -0.18 10.25 13.06
N ALA A 244 1.09 10.49 12.80
CA ALA A 244 2.14 10.48 13.84
C ALA A 244 1.92 11.60 14.86
N VAL A 245 1.56 12.81 14.41
CA VAL A 245 1.27 13.96 15.31
C VAL A 245 0.06 13.69 16.19
N LEU A 246 -1.03 13.18 15.63
CA LEU A 246 -2.23 12.84 16.39
C LEU A 246 -1.96 11.71 17.40
N ALA A 247 -1.24 10.67 16.97
CA ALA A 247 -0.84 9.57 17.85
C ALA A 247 0.04 10.04 19.02
N GLN A 248 0.97 10.98 18.78
CA GLN A 248 1.78 11.60 19.83
C GLN A 248 0.91 12.30 20.89
N GLY A 249 -0.04 13.14 20.44
CA GLY A 249 -0.93 13.88 21.34
C GLY A 249 -1.84 12.94 22.16
N MET A 250 -2.37 11.87 21.53
CA MET A 250 -3.18 10.87 22.25
C MET A 250 -2.37 10.05 23.23
N ALA A 251 -1.19 9.58 22.85
CA ALA A 251 -0.29 8.79 23.70
C ALA A 251 0.13 9.59 24.95
N GLN A 252 0.33 10.90 24.82
CA GLN A 252 0.67 11.79 25.92
C GLN A 252 -0.40 11.79 27.02
N GLN A 253 -1.67 11.62 26.69
CA GLN A 253 -2.76 11.54 27.67
C GLN A 253 -2.64 10.32 28.59
N ALA A 254 -2.02 9.25 28.11
CA ALA A 254 -1.70 8.07 28.95
C ALA A 254 -0.36 8.20 29.70
N GLY A 255 0.40 9.30 29.49
CA GLY A 255 1.73 9.49 30.05
C GLY A 255 2.86 8.90 29.18
N ILE A 256 2.57 8.53 27.92
CA ILE A 256 3.57 8.00 26.98
C ILE A 256 4.24 9.17 26.26
N ARG A 257 5.57 9.25 26.35
CA ARG A 257 6.35 10.28 25.68
C ARG A 257 6.80 9.83 24.30
N ILE A 258 6.18 10.36 23.26
CA ILE A 258 6.59 10.14 21.87
C ILE A 258 7.34 11.39 21.37
N GLU A 259 8.49 11.20 20.71
CA GLU A 259 9.28 12.24 20.07
C GLU A 259 9.32 11.98 18.56
N ILE A 260 8.74 12.87 17.75
CA ILE A 260 8.70 12.72 16.30
C ILE A 260 10.02 13.19 15.70
N GLU A 261 10.69 12.31 14.96
CA GLU A 261 11.85 12.62 14.13
C GLU A 261 11.43 12.64 12.67
N VAL A 262 11.49 13.82 12.04
CA VAL A 262 11.09 14.01 10.65
C VAL A 262 12.28 13.78 9.72
N LEU A 263 12.13 12.85 8.79
CA LEU A 263 13.15 12.46 7.82
C LEU A 263 12.65 12.71 6.39
N ASP A 264 13.57 12.78 5.43
CA ASP A 264 13.21 12.55 4.03
C ASP A 264 12.84 11.07 3.81
N TRP A 265 12.07 10.80 2.74
CA TRP A 265 11.56 9.46 2.48
C TRP A 265 12.68 8.43 2.22
N ALA A 266 13.75 8.82 1.52
CA ALA A 266 14.83 7.88 1.19
C ALA A 266 15.57 7.44 2.47
N THR A 267 15.85 8.36 3.36
CA THR A 267 16.46 8.09 4.67
C THR A 267 15.54 7.24 5.56
N GLN A 268 14.23 7.55 5.58
CA GLN A 268 13.27 6.73 6.36
C GLN A 268 13.20 5.31 5.81
N LEU A 269 13.16 5.13 4.49
CA LEU A 269 13.12 3.82 3.84
C LEU A 269 14.42 3.03 4.09
N ASP A 270 15.57 3.69 4.08
CA ASP A 270 16.85 3.06 4.40
C ASP A 270 16.86 2.55 5.85
N ARG A 271 16.46 3.38 6.81
CA ARG A 271 16.34 2.97 8.22
C ARG A 271 15.33 1.82 8.40
N TYR A 272 14.19 1.87 7.69
CA TYR A 272 13.24 0.76 7.68
C TYR A 272 13.90 -0.54 7.20
N ASN A 273 14.60 -0.51 6.07
CA ASN A 273 15.26 -1.68 5.50
C ASN A 273 16.34 -2.27 6.42
N LYS A 274 17.03 -1.43 7.20
CA LYS A 274 18.04 -1.82 8.18
C LYS A 274 17.45 -2.19 9.55
N GLY A 275 16.17 -1.89 9.80
CA GLY A 275 15.52 -2.09 11.11
C GLY A 275 15.99 -1.06 12.17
N GLU A 276 16.52 0.08 11.74
CA GLU A 276 17.11 1.13 12.60
C GLU A 276 16.07 2.17 13.01
N TYR A 277 15.09 1.77 13.79
CA TYR A 277 14.03 2.63 14.34
C TYR A 277 13.48 2.05 15.63
N GLN A 278 12.83 2.86 16.48
CA GLN A 278 11.99 2.40 17.58
C GLN A 278 10.53 2.26 17.13
N ALA A 279 9.94 3.34 16.65
CA ALA A 279 8.62 3.34 16.03
C ALA A 279 8.66 4.14 14.73
N MET A 280 7.73 3.84 13.80
CA MET A 280 7.70 4.49 12.50
C MET A 280 6.27 4.60 11.98
N SER A 281 5.84 5.79 11.59
CA SER A 281 4.63 5.97 10.79
C SER A 281 4.96 5.65 9.32
N PHE A 282 4.30 4.63 8.75
CA PHE A 282 4.76 4.05 7.49
C PHE A 282 3.61 3.59 6.59
N PRO A 283 3.67 3.90 5.27
CA PRO A 283 2.74 3.38 4.29
C PRO A 283 3.31 2.14 3.60
N TYR A 284 2.50 1.12 3.42
CA TYR A 284 2.80 -0.02 2.58
C TYR A 284 1.95 -0.03 1.32
N SER A 285 2.54 -0.40 0.19
CA SER A 285 1.81 -0.64 -1.05
C SER A 285 0.88 -1.86 -0.94
N ALA A 286 -0.16 -1.86 -1.76
CA ALA A 286 -1.19 -2.89 -1.80
C ALA A 286 -0.61 -4.32 -1.94
N ARG A 287 -1.25 -5.28 -1.26
CA ARG A 287 -1.03 -6.71 -1.44
C ARG A 287 -2.37 -7.37 -1.77
N LEU A 288 -2.42 -8.08 -2.90
CA LEU A 288 -3.65 -8.72 -3.37
C LEU A 288 -3.98 -10.02 -2.63
N ASP A 289 -2.97 -10.68 -2.08
CA ASP A 289 -3.12 -11.92 -1.32
C ASP A 289 -2.90 -11.68 0.17
N PRO A 290 -3.74 -12.25 1.07
CA PRO A 290 -3.63 -12.06 2.51
C PRO A 290 -2.32 -12.58 3.10
N ALA A 291 -1.77 -13.68 2.56
CA ALA A 291 -0.48 -14.18 3.02
C ALA A 291 0.66 -13.21 2.65
N LEU A 292 0.58 -12.51 1.51
CA LEU A 292 1.54 -11.46 1.16
C LEU A 292 1.42 -10.24 2.08
N SER A 293 0.22 -9.93 2.56
CA SER A 293 0.01 -8.86 3.55
C SER A 293 0.72 -9.16 4.87
N PHE A 294 0.68 -10.41 5.33
CA PHE A 294 1.44 -10.82 6.52
C PHE A 294 2.92 -11.04 6.21
N GLU A 295 3.28 -11.59 5.03
CA GLU A 295 4.67 -11.83 4.64
C GLU A 295 5.48 -10.54 4.66
N MET A 296 4.95 -9.43 4.17
CA MET A 296 5.69 -8.16 4.19
C MET A 296 6.10 -7.72 5.60
N LEU A 297 5.37 -8.13 6.64
CA LEU A 297 5.61 -7.79 8.03
C LEU A 297 6.39 -8.87 8.80
N THR A 298 6.18 -10.15 8.47
CA THR A 298 6.57 -11.30 9.28
C THR A 298 7.85 -11.94 8.76
N GLY A 299 8.79 -12.22 9.64
CA GLY A 299 10.01 -12.95 9.31
C GLY A 299 11.11 -12.77 10.36
N PRO A 300 12.18 -13.59 10.27
CA PRO A 300 13.29 -13.55 11.22
C PRO A 300 14.12 -12.28 11.00
N LYS A 301 14.09 -11.35 11.93
CA LYS A 301 14.84 -10.07 11.85
C LYS A 301 16.34 -10.26 11.70
N ALA A 302 16.90 -11.33 12.22
CA ALA A 302 18.33 -11.64 12.06
C ALA A 302 18.77 -11.78 10.59
N ARG A 303 17.86 -12.23 9.71
CA ARG A 303 18.12 -12.37 8.27
C ARG A 303 17.48 -11.25 7.44
N GLN A 304 16.40 -10.68 7.93
CA GLN A 304 15.59 -9.66 7.26
C GLN A 304 15.24 -8.53 8.24
N PRO A 305 16.19 -7.60 8.50
CA PRO A 305 16.03 -6.56 9.54
C PRO A 305 14.77 -5.70 9.36
N ARG A 306 14.31 -5.52 8.13
CA ARG A 306 13.09 -4.75 7.80
C ARG A 306 11.78 -5.38 8.31
N LYS A 307 11.78 -6.67 8.65
CA LYS A 307 10.56 -7.34 9.14
C LYS A 307 10.15 -6.76 10.48
N VAL A 308 8.87 -6.45 10.61
CA VAL A 308 8.30 -5.80 11.80
C VAL A 308 8.01 -6.84 12.89
N TRP A 309 7.56 -8.03 12.47
CA TRP A 309 7.06 -9.08 13.33
C TRP A 309 7.95 -10.35 13.27
N ASP A 310 8.80 -10.52 14.29
CA ASP A 310 9.67 -11.68 14.44
C ASP A 310 9.07 -12.64 15.48
N SER A 311 8.03 -13.37 15.06
CA SER A 311 7.34 -14.40 15.85
C SER A 311 7.47 -15.75 15.15
N PRO A 312 8.12 -16.78 15.76
CA PRO A 312 8.22 -18.11 15.17
C PRO A 312 6.86 -18.74 14.88
N GLU A 313 5.89 -18.57 15.77
CA GLU A 313 4.53 -19.08 15.59
C GLU A 313 3.84 -18.41 14.37
N ALA A 314 3.95 -17.09 14.26
CA ALA A 314 3.40 -16.38 13.10
C ALA A 314 4.09 -16.79 11.79
N GLN A 315 5.39 -17.04 11.82
CA GLN A 315 6.14 -17.54 10.66
C GLN A 315 5.67 -18.94 10.24
N GLN A 316 5.38 -19.81 11.20
CA GLN A 316 4.84 -21.14 10.93
C GLN A 316 3.43 -21.07 10.32
N LEU A 317 2.50 -20.34 10.96
CA LEU A 317 1.13 -20.16 10.45
C LEU A 317 1.13 -19.56 9.03
N LEU A 318 2.01 -18.60 8.79
CA LEU A 318 2.18 -17.98 7.48
C LEU A 318 2.69 -19.00 6.45
N ALA A 319 3.71 -19.78 6.80
CA ALA A 319 4.25 -20.81 5.89
C ALA A 319 3.17 -21.85 5.50
N GLU A 320 2.33 -22.26 6.45
CA GLU A 320 1.19 -23.13 6.16
C GLU A 320 0.16 -22.45 5.25
N ALA A 321 -0.19 -21.18 5.50
CA ALA A 321 -1.13 -20.42 4.66
C ALA A 321 -0.63 -20.18 3.23
N MET A 322 0.68 -20.19 3.01
CA MET A 322 1.31 -20.01 1.69
C MET A 322 1.22 -21.23 0.79
N VAL A 323 0.98 -22.42 1.32
CA VAL A 323 0.92 -23.66 0.54
C VAL A 323 -0.50 -24.19 0.37
N ILE A 324 -1.45 -23.74 1.18
CA ILE A 324 -2.85 -24.19 1.15
C ILE A 324 -3.66 -23.36 0.15
N SER A 325 -4.27 -24.00 -0.83
CA SER A 325 -5.18 -23.39 -1.81
C SER A 325 -6.65 -23.43 -1.39
N ASP A 326 -7.05 -24.37 -0.52
CA ASP A 326 -8.41 -24.43 0.02
C ASP A 326 -8.73 -23.17 0.82
N ARG A 327 -9.76 -22.45 0.39
CA ARG A 327 -10.10 -21.14 0.94
C ARG A 327 -10.51 -21.21 2.42
N GLY A 328 -11.27 -22.21 2.82
CA GLY A 328 -11.75 -22.31 4.20
C GLY A 328 -10.63 -22.63 5.18
N LYS A 329 -9.78 -23.59 4.86
CA LYS A 329 -8.61 -23.93 5.66
C LYS A 329 -7.62 -22.78 5.73
N ARG A 330 -7.43 -22.09 4.61
CA ARG A 330 -6.56 -20.90 4.54
C ARG A 330 -7.11 -19.76 5.36
N GLN A 331 -8.44 -19.50 5.33
CA GLN A 331 -9.08 -18.48 6.16
C GLN A 331 -8.82 -18.75 7.65
N ALA A 332 -8.95 -19.98 8.11
CA ALA A 332 -8.70 -20.33 9.51
C ALA A 332 -7.26 -20.02 9.96
N LEU A 333 -6.26 -20.23 9.07
CA LEU A 333 -4.87 -19.83 9.37
C LEU A 333 -4.68 -18.30 9.38
N ILE A 334 -5.33 -17.62 8.47
CA ILE A 334 -5.32 -16.15 8.39
C ILE A 334 -5.99 -15.53 9.62
N ASP A 335 -7.05 -16.14 10.12
CA ASP A 335 -7.72 -15.70 11.35
C ASP A 335 -6.80 -15.84 12.57
N LYS A 336 -6.15 -16.99 12.72
CA LYS A 336 -5.14 -17.21 13.77
C LYS A 336 -3.96 -16.24 13.67
N LEU A 337 -3.47 -15.96 12.46
CA LEU A 337 -2.43 -14.96 12.23
C LEU A 337 -2.88 -13.57 12.71
N HIS A 338 -4.13 -13.19 12.44
CA HIS A 338 -4.65 -11.91 12.90
C HIS A 338 -4.80 -11.87 14.43
N GLU A 339 -5.32 -12.91 15.05
CA GLU A 339 -5.45 -13.00 16.52
C GLU A 339 -4.07 -12.88 17.19
N LYS A 340 -3.07 -13.58 16.66
CA LYS A 340 -1.69 -13.48 17.14
C LYS A 340 -1.07 -12.10 16.88
N PHE A 341 -1.40 -11.47 15.77
CA PHE A 341 -0.97 -10.11 15.45
C PHE A 341 -1.50 -9.08 16.48
N ILE A 342 -2.77 -9.20 16.88
CA ILE A 342 -3.35 -8.35 17.94
C ILE A 342 -2.74 -8.67 19.31
N GLU A 343 -2.41 -9.93 19.58
CA GLU A 343 -1.73 -10.32 20.82
C GLU A 343 -0.32 -9.73 20.93
N ASP A 344 0.48 -9.83 19.85
CA ASP A 344 1.88 -9.41 19.84
C ASP A 344 2.09 -7.91 19.57
N VAL A 345 1.10 -7.22 19.05
CA VAL A 345 1.12 -5.78 18.70
C VAL A 345 2.41 -5.35 17.99
N PRO A 346 2.78 -5.96 16.85
CA PRO A 346 3.97 -5.53 16.11
C PRO A 346 3.79 -4.17 15.43
N MET A 347 2.56 -3.80 15.14
CA MET A 347 2.18 -2.47 14.64
C MET A 347 0.73 -2.16 14.99
N ILE A 348 0.38 -0.89 14.96
CA ILE A 348 -1.00 -0.41 14.93
C ILE A 348 -1.35 -0.16 13.47
N VAL A 349 -2.27 -0.94 12.93
CA VAL A 349 -2.87 -0.65 11.63
C VAL A 349 -3.90 0.45 11.80
N LEU A 350 -3.93 1.42 10.89
CA LEU A 350 -4.88 2.53 10.93
C LEU A 350 -5.94 2.40 9.83
N TYR A 351 -5.54 2.33 8.55
CA TYR A 351 -6.50 2.29 7.44
C TYR A 351 -5.83 1.84 6.13
N ASN A 352 -6.66 1.58 5.11
CA ASN A 352 -6.19 1.22 3.77
C ASN A 352 -6.06 2.41 2.82
N GLY A 353 -6.61 3.55 3.12
CA GLY A 353 -6.58 4.71 2.25
C GLY A 353 -7.66 4.70 1.15
N THR A 354 -7.80 5.84 0.51
CA THR A 354 -8.68 6.05 -0.64
C THR A 354 -7.92 6.86 -1.68
N ASP A 355 -7.86 6.37 -2.91
CA ASP A 355 -7.36 7.14 -4.04
C ASP A 355 -8.43 8.16 -4.44
N ILE A 356 -8.09 9.44 -4.38
CA ILE A 356 -8.97 10.56 -4.68
C ILE A 356 -8.55 11.11 -6.02
N VAL A 357 -9.29 10.76 -7.07
CA VAL A 357 -8.98 11.16 -8.43
C VAL A 357 -9.87 12.28 -8.88
N GLY A 358 -9.26 13.41 -9.25
CA GLY A 358 -9.93 14.49 -9.94
C GLY A 358 -9.76 14.35 -11.45
N TYR A 359 -10.82 14.57 -12.20
CA TYR A 359 -10.77 14.56 -13.65
C TYR A 359 -11.68 15.64 -14.25
N ARG A 360 -11.32 16.11 -15.44
CA ARG A 360 -12.18 17.04 -16.20
C ARG A 360 -13.39 16.30 -16.78
N LYS A 361 -14.57 16.92 -16.78
CA LYS A 361 -15.83 16.29 -17.25
C LYS A 361 -15.86 15.91 -18.73
N ASN A 362 -14.94 16.44 -19.54
CA ASN A 362 -14.74 15.97 -20.92
C ASN A 362 -14.01 14.62 -21.00
N VAL A 363 -13.44 14.13 -19.88
CA VAL A 363 -12.88 12.78 -19.78
C VAL A 363 -13.98 11.80 -19.43
N SER A 364 -14.14 10.76 -20.20
CA SER A 364 -15.06 9.66 -19.93
C SER A 364 -14.34 8.31 -19.92
N GLY A 365 -14.91 7.31 -19.24
CA GLY A 365 -14.38 5.94 -19.18
C GLY A 365 -13.17 5.73 -18.27
N TYR A 366 -12.62 6.76 -17.61
CA TYR A 366 -11.63 6.58 -16.56
C TYR A 366 -12.27 5.94 -15.34
N LYS A 367 -11.52 5.04 -14.69
CA LYS A 367 -11.89 4.40 -13.43
C LYS A 367 -10.65 4.27 -12.54
N ALA A 368 -10.73 4.85 -11.36
CA ALA A 368 -9.75 4.59 -10.31
C ALA A 368 -9.76 3.11 -9.88
N TRP A 369 -8.68 2.65 -9.27
CA TRP A 369 -8.53 1.24 -8.95
C TRP A 369 -7.89 1.03 -7.57
N ALA A 370 -8.28 -0.08 -6.91
CA ALA A 370 -7.83 -0.41 -5.55
C ALA A 370 -6.30 -0.55 -5.37
N THR A 371 -5.54 -0.69 -6.47
CA THR A 371 -4.06 -0.69 -6.45
C THR A 371 -3.45 0.70 -6.69
N ALA A 372 -4.27 1.74 -6.83
CA ALA A 372 -3.88 3.12 -7.10
C ALA A 372 -3.04 3.29 -8.39
N GLN A 373 -3.18 2.38 -9.36
CA GLN A 373 -2.51 2.48 -10.65
C GLN A 373 -3.45 3.07 -11.71
N PRO A 374 -3.10 4.19 -12.37
CA PRO A 374 -3.92 4.78 -13.41
C PRO A 374 -3.95 3.89 -14.66
N ARG A 375 -5.13 3.72 -15.24
CA ARG A 375 -5.37 2.90 -16.44
C ARG A 375 -6.13 3.72 -17.48
N PHE A 376 -5.62 3.76 -18.70
CA PHE A 376 -6.13 4.66 -19.75
C PHE A 376 -6.82 3.93 -20.93
N TRP A 377 -6.93 2.60 -20.92
CA TRP A 377 -7.77 1.89 -21.88
C TRP A 377 -9.25 2.11 -21.56
N GLY A 378 -10.03 2.39 -22.60
CA GLY A 378 -11.42 2.77 -22.48
C GLY A 378 -11.66 4.24 -22.11
N VAL A 379 -10.60 5.04 -21.98
CA VAL A 379 -10.70 6.50 -21.74
C VAL A 379 -10.90 7.24 -23.04
N ARG A 380 -11.80 8.22 -23.03
CA ARG A 380 -12.10 9.12 -24.16
C ARG A 380 -12.05 10.57 -23.70
N LEU A 381 -11.70 11.46 -24.62
CA LEU A 381 -11.94 12.91 -24.55
C LEU A 381 -13.16 13.24 -25.43
N ASN A 382 -14.17 13.87 -24.83
CA ASN A 382 -15.41 14.27 -25.51
C ASN A 382 -15.36 15.74 -25.92
#